data_77c21e1ce4c24100926604e28920e01f
#
_entry.id   77c21e1ce4c24100926604e28920e01f
#
_cell.length_a   1.000
_cell.length_b   1.000
_cell.length_c   1.000
_cell.angle_alpha   90.00
_cell.angle_beta   90.00
_cell.angle_gamma   90.00
#
_symmetry.space_group_name_H-M   'P 1'
#
loop_
_entity.id
_entity.type
_entity.pdbx_description
1 polymer ?
#
loop_
_entity_poly.entity_id
_entity_poly.type
_entity_poly.pdbx_seq_one_letter_code
_entity_poly.pdbx_strand_id
1 'polypeptide(L)'
;MALTLAQRTQLRKRTAQEAARTAPAALMDGLTSYELMLAKLQQDQLRLKQVQSQQNKAKVKAELLPEYVPYVDGVLAAGQGAQDDVLVTLMVWRFDAGDYAGGLDIAEYVIRHNLQTPNRFNRTTGCLVAEEVAEAALTDQKAGSVFPHDILTRTAVLTAGQDMPDEARAKLTLALGRSTLVGLDENNPGQPGQIQAGIDLLKSAIQQHNSCGGKKDLERAERLLKKHAGQAS
;
A
#
# COMPACT_ATOMS: atom_id res chain seq x y z
N MET A 1 -5.95 3.68 27.32
CA MET A 1 -7.10 2.83 27.74
C MET A 1 -7.87 2.42 26.49
N ALA A 2 -8.10 1.11 26.29
CA ALA A 2 -8.87 0.64 25.14
C ALA A 2 -10.35 1.06 25.23
N LEU A 3 -10.92 1.50 24.12
CA LEU A 3 -12.33 1.88 24.02
C LEU A 3 -13.23 0.65 24.19
N THR A 4 -14.32 0.81 24.93
CA THR A 4 -15.37 -0.22 25.04
C THR A 4 -16.10 -0.41 23.71
N LEU A 5 -16.80 -1.53 23.53
CA LEU A 5 -17.58 -1.81 22.31
C LEU A 5 -18.61 -0.70 22.03
N ALA A 6 -19.28 -0.21 23.05
CA ALA A 6 -20.23 0.90 22.93
C ALA A 6 -19.55 2.20 22.47
N GLN A 7 -18.38 2.52 23.03
CA GLN A 7 -17.60 3.70 22.63
C GLN A 7 -17.08 3.59 21.19
N ARG A 8 -16.65 2.39 20.74
CA ARG A 8 -16.25 2.13 19.36
C ARG A 8 -17.41 2.34 18.39
N THR A 9 -18.58 1.79 18.70
CA THR A 9 -19.78 1.95 17.87
C THR A 9 -20.24 3.41 17.80
N GLN A 10 -20.17 4.12 18.92
CA GLN A 10 -20.53 5.53 18.99
C GLN A 10 -19.55 6.40 18.20
N LEU A 11 -18.25 6.15 18.32
CA LEU A 11 -17.23 6.86 17.56
C LEU A 11 -17.43 6.65 16.05
N ARG A 12 -17.61 5.40 15.60
CA ARG A 12 -17.87 5.09 14.18
C ARG A 12 -19.09 5.83 13.64
N LYS A 13 -20.22 5.78 14.35
CA LYS A 13 -21.46 6.48 13.94
C LYS A 13 -21.25 8.00 13.90
N ARG A 14 -20.61 8.56 14.91
CA ARG A 14 -20.32 9.99 15.00
C ARG A 14 -19.39 10.43 13.87
N THR A 15 -18.31 9.70 13.60
CA THR A 15 -17.38 10.00 12.50
C THR A 15 -18.09 9.97 11.15
N ALA A 16 -18.91 8.95 10.90
CA ALA A 16 -19.69 8.87 9.65
C ALA A 16 -20.66 10.05 9.50
N GLN A 17 -21.33 10.47 10.57
CA GLN A 17 -22.23 11.61 10.56
C GLN A 17 -21.50 12.95 10.36
N GLU A 18 -20.35 13.13 11.01
CA GLU A 18 -19.53 14.33 10.89
C GLU A 18 -18.91 14.44 9.48
N ALA A 19 -18.36 13.35 8.96
CA ALA A 19 -17.83 13.31 7.60
C ALA A 19 -18.91 13.56 6.54
N ALA A 20 -20.15 13.06 6.75
CA ALA A 20 -21.28 13.33 5.86
C ALA A 20 -21.78 14.79 5.91
N ARG A 21 -21.49 15.53 6.99
CA ARG A 21 -21.86 16.96 7.13
C ARG A 21 -20.80 17.90 6.57
N THR A 22 -19.57 17.45 6.44
CA THR A 22 -18.44 18.28 6.00
C THR A 22 -18.38 18.31 4.46
N ALA A 23 -19.23 19.15 3.87
CA ALA A 23 -18.95 19.64 2.52
C ALA A 23 -17.62 20.44 2.57
N PRO A 24 -16.83 20.53 1.46
CA PRO A 24 -15.44 21.02 1.45
C PRO A 24 -15.17 22.43 1.99
N ALA A 25 -16.14 23.12 2.60
CA ALA A 25 -16.04 24.50 3.04
C ALA A 25 -16.63 24.81 4.44
N ALA A 26 -17.00 23.83 5.26
CA ALA A 26 -17.56 24.11 6.58
C ALA A 26 -16.48 24.06 7.66
N LEU A 27 -16.15 25.20 8.26
CA LEU A 27 -15.37 25.34 9.49
C LEU A 27 -16.06 24.58 10.61
N MET A 28 -15.29 23.77 11.36
CA MET A 28 -15.75 22.83 12.36
C MET A 28 -16.06 23.55 13.68
N ASP A 29 -17.32 23.53 14.11
CA ASP A 29 -17.73 24.00 15.44
C ASP A 29 -17.62 22.86 16.47
N GLY A 30 -16.68 23.02 17.42
CA GLY A 30 -16.42 22.10 18.53
C GLY A 30 -15.38 21.01 18.23
N LEU A 31 -14.94 20.25 19.25
CA LEU A 31 -14.03 19.12 19.09
C LEU A 31 -14.73 17.99 18.32
N THR A 32 -14.39 17.87 17.07
CA THR A 32 -14.89 16.84 16.16
C THR A 32 -14.16 15.51 16.37
N SER A 33 -14.68 14.43 15.80
CA SER A 33 -13.99 13.14 15.82
C SER A 33 -12.61 13.24 15.14
N TYR A 34 -12.47 14.09 14.13
CA TYR A 34 -11.18 14.37 13.48
C TYR A 34 -10.17 15.00 14.43
N GLU A 35 -10.56 16.07 15.16
CA GLU A 35 -9.65 16.77 16.09
C GLU A 35 -9.23 15.87 17.25
N LEU A 36 -10.14 15.04 17.76
CA LEU A 36 -9.80 14.04 18.78
C LEU A 36 -8.79 13.02 18.27
N MET A 37 -8.97 12.51 17.05
CA MET A 37 -8.05 11.56 16.45
C MET A 37 -6.73 12.20 16.05
N LEU A 38 -6.73 13.46 15.63
CA LEU A 38 -5.52 14.21 15.34
C LEU A 38 -4.68 14.43 16.61
N ALA A 39 -5.31 14.80 17.73
CA ALA A 39 -4.63 14.93 19.02
C ALA A 39 -4.05 13.60 19.49
N LYS A 40 -4.82 12.50 19.36
CA LYS A 40 -4.33 11.15 19.65
C LYS A 40 -3.13 10.79 18.76
N LEU A 41 -3.23 11.03 17.45
CA LEU A 41 -2.15 10.76 16.50
C LEU A 41 -0.87 11.50 16.86
N GLN A 42 -0.97 12.76 17.27
CA GLN A 42 0.19 13.55 17.72
C GLN A 42 0.88 12.91 18.95
N GLN A 43 0.10 12.43 19.93
CA GLN A 43 0.63 11.73 21.09
C GLN A 43 1.33 10.43 20.69
N ASP A 44 0.71 9.64 19.83
CA ASP A 44 1.29 8.38 19.34
C ASP A 44 2.55 8.60 18.50
N GLN A 45 2.59 9.67 17.70
CA GLN A 45 3.82 10.08 16.98
C GLN A 45 4.96 10.47 17.95
N LEU A 46 4.66 11.15 19.06
CA LEU A 46 5.67 11.44 20.09
C LEU A 46 6.19 10.16 20.74
N ARG A 47 5.33 9.19 21.02
CA ARG A 47 5.73 7.86 21.50
C ARG A 47 6.64 7.15 20.49
N LEU A 48 6.31 7.17 19.20
CA LEU A 48 7.11 6.58 18.13
C LEU A 48 8.47 7.24 17.95
N LYS A 49 8.60 8.56 18.22
CA LYS A 49 9.90 9.26 18.17
C LYS A 49 10.88 8.77 19.23
N GLN A 50 10.39 8.21 20.34
CA GLN A 50 11.25 7.64 21.39
C GLN A 50 11.78 6.24 21.04
N VAL A 51 11.19 5.58 20.04
CA VAL A 51 11.60 4.24 19.59
C VAL A 51 12.70 4.39 18.52
N GLN A 52 13.87 3.77 18.73
CA GLN A 52 15.00 3.88 17.80
C GLN A 52 14.87 2.90 16.62
N SER A 53 14.54 1.64 16.90
CA SER A 53 14.46 0.57 15.91
C SER A 53 13.24 0.69 15.00
N GLN A 54 13.44 0.61 13.67
CA GLN A 54 12.34 0.60 12.71
C GLN A 54 11.41 -0.61 12.90
N GLN A 55 11.97 -1.79 13.19
CA GLN A 55 11.16 -2.98 13.49
C GLN A 55 10.29 -2.79 14.74
N ASN A 56 10.82 -2.14 15.78
CA ASN A 56 10.03 -1.85 16.98
C ASN A 56 8.99 -0.75 16.70
N LYS A 57 9.29 0.24 15.84
CA LYS A 57 8.28 1.21 15.39
C LYS A 57 7.13 0.51 14.66
N ALA A 58 7.42 -0.44 13.78
CA ALA A 58 6.40 -1.22 13.08
C ALA A 58 5.49 -1.98 14.07
N LYS A 59 6.08 -2.63 15.09
CA LYS A 59 5.31 -3.31 16.15
C LYS A 59 4.41 -2.35 16.93
N VAL A 60 4.95 -1.20 17.35
CA VAL A 60 4.15 -0.18 18.06
C VAL A 60 3.02 0.35 17.18
N LYS A 61 3.25 0.57 15.89
CA LYS A 61 2.19 0.96 14.94
C LYS A 61 1.10 -0.12 14.87
N ALA A 62 1.48 -1.41 14.76
CA ALA A 62 0.53 -2.52 14.75
C ALA A 62 -0.33 -2.57 16.04
N GLU A 63 0.26 -2.24 17.21
CA GLU A 63 -0.47 -2.16 18.47
C GLU A 63 -1.46 -0.97 18.53
N LEU A 64 -1.12 0.16 17.89
CA LEU A 64 -1.91 1.38 17.91
C LEU A 64 -3.06 1.37 16.89
N LEU A 65 -2.86 0.77 15.72
CA LEU A 65 -3.82 0.77 14.62
C LEU A 65 -5.24 0.34 14.99
N PRO A 66 -5.47 -0.69 15.83
CA PRO A 66 -6.81 -1.11 16.23
C PRO A 66 -7.65 -0.01 16.92
N GLU A 67 -7.00 0.96 17.56
CA GLU A 67 -7.71 2.06 18.23
C GLU A 67 -8.28 3.08 17.22
N TYR A 68 -7.75 3.12 16.00
CA TYR A 68 -8.20 4.01 14.94
C TYR A 68 -9.22 3.37 14.00
N VAL A 69 -9.41 2.04 14.03
CA VAL A 69 -10.33 1.34 13.12
C VAL A 69 -11.73 1.95 13.08
N PRO A 70 -12.38 2.28 14.23
CA PRO A 70 -13.73 2.86 14.19
C PRO A 70 -13.80 4.23 13.51
N TYR A 71 -12.69 5.00 13.57
CA TYR A 71 -12.58 6.28 12.89
C TYR A 71 -12.42 6.07 11.38
N VAL A 72 -11.46 5.23 10.97
CA VAL A 72 -11.21 4.90 9.56
C VAL A 72 -12.47 4.37 8.89
N ASP A 73 -13.12 3.39 9.49
CA ASP A 73 -14.38 2.82 8.97
C ASP A 73 -15.47 3.88 8.81
N GLY A 74 -15.54 4.83 9.74
CA GLY A 74 -16.50 5.94 9.67
C GLY A 74 -16.22 6.87 8.48
N VAL A 75 -14.95 7.26 8.28
CA VAL A 75 -14.55 8.14 7.16
C VAL A 75 -14.76 7.45 5.81
N LEU A 76 -14.30 6.21 5.66
CA LEU A 76 -14.47 5.46 4.41
C LEU A 76 -15.93 5.23 4.07
N ALA A 77 -16.76 4.89 5.08
CA ALA A 77 -18.19 4.69 4.87
C ALA A 77 -18.95 5.99 4.50
N ALA A 78 -18.51 7.14 4.99
CA ALA A 78 -19.11 8.43 4.64
C ALA A 78 -18.82 8.86 3.20
N GLY A 79 -17.65 8.51 2.65
CA GLY A 79 -17.31 8.70 1.24
C GLY A 79 -17.19 10.15 0.75
N GLN A 80 -16.99 11.14 1.65
CA GLN A 80 -17.08 12.56 1.32
C GLN A 80 -15.80 13.18 0.73
N GLY A 81 -14.65 12.54 0.89
CA GLY A 81 -13.38 12.99 0.31
C GLY A 81 -12.79 14.25 0.94
N ALA A 82 -13.16 14.60 2.17
CA ALA A 82 -12.52 15.71 2.87
C ALA A 82 -11.05 15.38 3.18
N GLN A 83 -10.17 16.42 3.14
CA GLN A 83 -8.78 16.26 3.52
C GLN A 83 -8.66 15.75 4.96
N ASP A 84 -7.90 14.69 5.15
CA ASP A 84 -7.78 13.98 6.44
C ASP A 84 -6.34 13.47 6.65
N ASP A 85 -5.56 14.22 7.41
CA ASP A 85 -4.17 13.91 7.70
C ASP A 85 -4.02 12.69 8.64
N VAL A 86 -5.05 12.40 9.44
CA VAL A 86 -5.10 11.20 10.27
C VAL A 86 -5.20 9.98 9.37
N LEU A 87 -6.19 9.96 8.46
CA LEU A 87 -6.42 8.87 7.53
C LEU A 87 -5.18 8.56 6.68
N VAL A 88 -4.59 9.61 6.07
CA VAL A 88 -3.38 9.45 5.24
C VAL A 88 -2.19 8.94 6.05
N THR A 89 -2.04 9.38 7.30
CA THR A 89 -0.99 8.87 8.18
C THR A 89 -1.20 7.40 8.53
N LEU A 90 -2.45 7.01 8.81
CA LEU A 90 -2.79 5.63 9.15
C LEU A 90 -2.61 4.68 7.96
N MET A 91 -2.84 5.15 6.73
CA MET A 91 -2.50 4.41 5.51
C MET A 91 -1.02 3.99 5.52
N VAL A 92 -0.11 4.94 5.76
CA VAL A 92 1.34 4.66 5.84
C VAL A 92 1.65 3.73 7.01
N TRP A 93 1.04 3.94 8.18
CA TRP A 93 1.28 3.07 9.33
C TRP A 93 0.84 1.63 9.10
N ARG A 94 -0.21 1.40 8.31
CA ARG A 94 -0.62 0.05 7.92
C ARG A 94 0.42 -0.64 7.05
N PHE A 95 0.99 0.06 6.06
CA PHE A 95 2.11 -0.47 5.27
C PHE A 95 3.33 -0.77 6.14
N ASP A 96 3.74 0.16 7.01
CA ASP A 96 4.83 -0.04 7.97
C ASP A 96 4.60 -1.24 8.91
N ALA A 97 3.36 -1.53 9.25
CA ALA A 97 2.96 -2.66 10.10
C ALA A 97 2.77 -3.98 9.33
N GLY A 98 2.92 -3.97 7.99
CA GLY A 98 2.69 -5.13 7.13
C GLY A 98 1.22 -5.41 6.80
N ASP A 99 0.29 -4.54 7.19
CA ASP A 99 -1.13 -4.62 6.82
C ASP A 99 -1.37 -3.96 5.46
N TYR A 100 -0.86 -4.61 4.40
CA TYR A 100 -0.95 -4.07 3.03
C TYR A 100 -2.39 -3.99 2.54
N ALA A 101 -3.23 -4.97 2.86
CA ALA A 101 -4.63 -4.98 2.44
C ALA A 101 -5.38 -3.78 3.02
N GLY A 102 -5.31 -3.57 4.33
CA GLY A 102 -5.95 -2.43 4.98
C GLY A 102 -5.32 -1.09 4.60
N GLY A 103 -4.01 -1.06 4.29
CA GLY A 103 -3.35 0.11 3.72
C GLY A 103 -3.90 0.47 2.34
N LEU A 104 -4.12 -0.52 1.47
CA LEU A 104 -4.69 -0.33 0.13
C LEU A 104 -6.18 0.07 0.18
N ASP A 105 -6.95 -0.36 1.17
CA ASP A 105 -8.35 0.09 1.35
C ASP A 105 -8.41 1.61 1.59
N ILE A 106 -7.50 2.12 2.42
CA ILE A 106 -7.37 3.56 2.65
C ILE A 106 -6.80 4.26 1.40
N ALA A 107 -5.77 3.67 0.77
CA ALA A 107 -5.12 4.25 -0.41
C ALA A 107 -6.10 4.46 -1.58
N GLU A 108 -7.03 3.52 -1.78
CA GLU A 108 -8.08 3.65 -2.80
C GLU A 108 -8.94 4.89 -2.55
N TYR A 109 -9.34 5.13 -1.31
CA TYR A 109 -10.10 6.32 -0.93
C TYR A 109 -9.28 7.60 -1.14
N VAL A 110 -8.03 7.61 -0.62
CA VAL A 110 -7.13 8.77 -0.68
C VAL A 110 -6.82 9.17 -2.12
N ILE A 111 -6.55 8.20 -3.00
CA ILE A 111 -6.28 8.43 -4.42
C ILE A 111 -7.55 8.89 -5.15
N ARG A 112 -8.69 8.21 -4.92
CA ARG A 112 -9.98 8.56 -5.54
C ARG A 112 -10.39 10.00 -5.28
N HIS A 113 -10.15 10.49 -4.06
CA HIS A 113 -10.51 11.84 -3.63
C HIS A 113 -9.36 12.85 -3.71
N ASN A 114 -8.19 12.46 -4.25
CA ASN A 114 -7.00 13.30 -4.39
C ASN A 114 -6.55 13.95 -3.06
N LEU A 115 -6.65 13.20 -1.95
CA LEU A 115 -6.19 13.70 -0.65
C LEU A 115 -4.67 13.86 -0.66
N GLN A 116 -4.21 14.97 -0.09
CA GLN A 116 -2.78 15.29 -0.05
C GLN A 116 -2.08 14.51 1.06
N THR A 117 -0.86 14.09 0.77
CA THR A 117 0.03 13.58 1.81
C THR A 117 0.48 14.73 2.71
N PRO A 118 0.55 14.54 4.05
CA PRO A 118 1.15 15.55 4.92
C PRO A 118 2.55 15.96 4.45
N ASN A 119 2.91 17.25 4.61
CA ASN A 119 4.16 17.86 4.10
C ASN A 119 5.46 17.12 4.44
N ARG A 120 5.42 16.17 5.40
CA ARG A 120 6.57 15.31 5.73
C ARG A 120 6.86 14.24 4.67
N PHE A 121 5.92 13.96 3.78
CA PHE A 121 6.09 13.02 2.68
C PHE A 121 6.29 13.82 1.38
N ASN A 122 7.51 13.87 0.87
CA ASN A 122 7.84 14.58 -0.38
C ASN A 122 7.45 13.77 -1.63
N ARG A 123 6.31 13.07 -1.60
CA ARG A 123 5.83 12.20 -2.67
C ARG A 123 4.33 12.39 -2.87
N THR A 124 3.85 12.19 -4.09
CA THR A 124 2.42 12.02 -4.35
C THR A 124 1.91 10.76 -3.65
N THR A 125 0.63 10.70 -3.30
CA THR A 125 0.05 9.53 -2.65
C THR A 125 0.26 8.25 -3.47
N GLY A 126 0.04 8.32 -4.79
CA GLY A 126 0.24 7.16 -5.66
C GLY A 126 1.69 6.68 -5.70
N CYS A 127 2.66 7.61 -5.72
CA CYS A 127 4.08 7.29 -5.64
C CYS A 127 4.42 6.62 -4.31
N LEU A 128 3.96 7.19 -3.19
CA LEU A 128 4.19 6.65 -1.84
C LEU A 128 3.66 5.21 -1.72
N VAL A 129 2.43 4.96 -2.15
CA VAL A 129 1.80 3.63 -2.11
C VAL A 129 2.60 2.62 -2.97
N ALA A 130 3.01 3.02 -4.17
CA ALA A 130 3.80 2.17 -5.05
C ALA A 130 5.18 1.83 -4.46
N GLU A 131 5.87 2.83 -3.88
CA GLU A 131 7.19 2.65 -3.26
C GLU A 131 7.11 1.73 -2.04
N GLU A 132 6.19 1.97 -1.10
CA GLU A 132 6.05 1.17 0.13
C GLU A 132 5.78 -0.31 -0.18
N VAL A 133 4.83 -0.60 -1.06
CA VAL A 133 4.50 -1.98 -1.43
C VAL A 133 5.61 -2.63 -2.24
N ALA A 134 6.22 -1.91 -3.19
CA ALA A 134 7.30 -2.44 -4.01
C ALA A 134 8.56 -2.76 -3.17
N GLU A 135 8.94 -1.88 -2.25
CA GLU A 135 10.12 -2.08 -1.40
C GLU A 135 9.95 -3.26 -0.46
N ALA A 136 8.76 -3.42 0.14
CA ALA A 136 8.43 -4.57 0.96
C ALA A 136 8.50 -5.87 0.15
N ALA A 137 7.86 -5.90 -1.03
CA ALA A 137 7.84 -7.08 -1.90
C ALA A 137 9.25 -7.45 -2.39
N LEU A 138 10.05 -6.48 -2.81
CA LEU A 138 11.42 -6.73 -3.27
C LEU A 138 12.33 -7.22 -2.12
N THR A 139 12.09 -6.75 -0.90
CA THR A 139 12.80 -7.21 0.30
C THR A 139 12.48 -8.67 0.60
N ASP A 140 11.21 -9.05 0.60
CA ASP A 140 10.76 -10.43 0.80
C ASP A 140 11.29 -11.35 -0.31
N GLN A 141 11.16 -10.94 -1.57
CA GLN A 141 11.67 -11.69 -2.71
C GLN A 141 13.19 -11.90 -2.66
N LYS A 142 13.94 -10.90 -2.20
CA LYS A 142 15.39 -11.01 -1.99
C LYS A 142 15.74 -11.97 -0.85
N ALA A 143 14.92 -12.03 0.18
CA ALA A 143 15.06 -12.99 1.28
C ALA A 143 14.58 -14.41 0.92
N GLY A 144 14.04 -14.62 -0.28
CA GLY A 144 13.47 -15.91 -0.70
C GLY A 144 12.05 -16.16 -0.19
N SER A 145 11.41 -15.15 0.39
CA SER A 145 10.02 -15.20 0.83
C SER A 145 9.06 -14.84 -0.31
N VAL A 146 7.81 -15.29 -0.20
CA VAL A 146 6.76 -14.98 -1.18
C VAL A 146 5.93 -13.81 -0.67
N PHE A 147 5.93 -12.71 -1.42
CA PHE A 147 5.01 -11.59 -1.17
C PHE A 147 3.67 -11.83 -1.89
N PRO A 148 2.52 -11.47 -1.29
CA PRO A 148 1.21 -11.73 -1.89
C PRO A 148 1.03 -11.07 -3.26
N HIS A 149 0.73 -11.88 -4.28
CA HIS A 149 0.60 -11.44 -5.66
C HIS A 149 -0.59 -10.49 -5.89
N ASP A 150 -1.69 -10.73 -5.20
CA ASP A 150 -2.91 -9.93 -5.23
C ASP A 150 -2.67 -8.50 -4.72
N ILE A 151 -1.85 -8.33 -3.69
CA ILE A 151 -1.44 -7.01 -3.18
C ILE A 151 -0.66 -6.24 -4.24
N LEU A 152 0.31 -6.89 -4.91
CA LEU A 152 1.07 -6.25 -6.00
C LEU A 152 0.17 -5.88 -7.17
N THR A 153 -0.72 -6.77 -7.57
CA THR A 153 -1.68 -6.53 -8.66
C THR A 153 -2.61 -5.37 -8.32
N ARG A 154 -3.20 -5.38 -7.12
CA ARG A 154 -4.08 -4.30 -6.65
C ARG A 154 -3.35 -2.96 -6.62
N THR A 155 -2.10 -2.95 -6.14
CA THR A 155 -1.26 -1.74 -6.10
C THR A 155 -0.98 -1.22 -7.51
N ALA A 156 -0.60 -2.10 -8.45
CA ALA A 156 -0.33 -1.70 -9.83
C ALA A 156 -1.57 -1.10 -10.52
N VAL A 157 -2.74 -1.69 -10.32
CA VAL A 157 -4.02 -1.17 -10.85
C VAL A 157 -4.35 0.18 -10.23
N LEU A 158 -4.28 0.29 -8.89
CA LEU A 158 -4.62 1.50 -8.16
C LEU A 158 -3.73 2.70 -8.54
N THR A 159 -2.45 2.44 -8.81
CA THR A 159 -1.46 3.48 -9.11
C THR A 159 -1.18 3.67 -10.61
N ALA A 160 -1.90 2.97 -11.50
CA ALA A 160 -1.64 2.98 -12.94
C ALA A 160 -1.67 4.38 -13.56
N GLY A 161 -2.66 5.21 -13.17
CA GLY A 161 -2.82 6.58 -13.65
C GLY A 161 -2.10 7.66 -12.82
N GLN A 162 -1.29 7.24 -11.82
CA GLN A 162 -0.62 8.19 -10.94
C GLN A 162 0.75 8.57 -11.48
N ASP A 163 1.10 9.85 -11.42
CA ASP A 163 2.44 10.33 -11.76
C ASP A 163 3.45 9.97 -10.65
N MET A 164 4.58 9.39 -11.07
CA MET A 164 5.66 9.00 -10.17
C MET A 164 6.99 8.85 -10.95
N PRO A 165 8.15 8.89 -10.28
CA PRO A 165 9.44 8.61 -10.90
C PRO A 165 9.46 7.22 -11.57
N ASP A 166 10.11 7.12 -12.73
CA ASP A 166 10.27 5.86 -13.46
C ASP A 166 10.90 4.75 -12.60
N GLU A 167 11.81 5.11 -11.69
CA GLU A 167 12.40 4.16 -10.74
C GLU A 167 11.35 3.55 -9.81
N ALA A 168 10.41 4.35 -9.27
CA ALA A 168 9.35 3.85 -8.39
C ALA A 168 8.43 2.90 -9.16
N ARG A 169 8.02 3.29 -10.37
CA ARG A 169 7.22 2.45 -11.26
C ARG A 169 7.93 1.15 -11.62
N ALA A 170 9.21 1.23 -11.98
CA ALA A 170 10.01 0.08 -12.32
C ALA A 170 10.15 -0.92 -11.16
N LYS A 171 10.33 -0.45 -9.92
CA LYS A 171 10.38 -1.31 -8.73
C LYS A 171 9.08 -2.11 -8.56
N LEU A 172 7.92 -1.45 -8.67
CA LEU A 172 6.63 -2.13 -8.56
C LEU A 172 6.43 -3.14 -9.70
N THR A 173 6.73 -2.75 -10.94
CA THR A 173 6.62 -3.61 -12.11
C THR A 173 7.57 -4.82 -12.02
N LEU A 174 8.79 -4.63 -11.51
CA LEU A 174 9.74 -5.71 -11.25
C LEU A 174 9.22 -6.69 -10.20
N ALA A 175 8.72 -6.17 -9.07
CA ALA A 175 8.18 -6.99 -8.00
C ALA A 175 7.00 -7.84 -8.49
N LEU A 176 6.10 -7.25 -9.29
CA LEU A 176 4.97 -7.95 -9.91
C LEU A 176 5.43 -9.01 -10.92
N GLY A 177 6.41 -8.68 -11.80
CA GLY A 177 6.97 -9.63 -12.76
C GLY A 177 7.60 -10.84 -12.08
N ARG A 178 8.37 -10.64 -11.01
CA ARG A 178 8.92 -11.72 -10.20
C ARG A 178 7.83 -12.56 -9.55
N SER A 179 6.83 -11.92 -8.97
CA SER A 179 5.70 -12.60 -8.31
C SER A 179 4.88 -13.45 -9.30
N THR A 180 4.70 -12.98 -10.54
CA THR A 180 4.04 -13.73 -11.63
C THR A 180 4.77 -15.03 -11.97
N LEU A 181 6.09 -15.07 -11.80
CA LEU A 181 6.96 -16.20 -12.14
C LEU A 181 7.26 -17.14 -10.94
N VAL A 182 6.76 -16.81 -9.75
CA VAL A 182 6.99 -17.64 -8.54
C VAL A 182 6.44 -19.04 -8.74
N GLY A 183 7.27 -20.05 -8.42
CA GLY A 183 6.89 -21.47 -8.49
C GLY A 183 6.84 -22.04 -9.91
N LEU A 184 7.18 -21.26 -10.94
CA LEU A 184 7.28 -21.75 -12.30
C LEU A 184 8.67 -22.36 -12.55
N ASP A 185 8.67 -23.58 -13.09
CA ASP A 185 9.87 -24.32 -13.46
C ASP A 185 9.63 -25.21 -14.70
N GLU A 186 10.59 -26.07 -15.02
CA GLU A 186 10.50 -26.97 -16.18
C GLU A 186 9.34 -27.98 -16.11
N ASN A 187 8.89 -28.34 -14.90
CA ASN A 187 7.83 -29.28 -14.65
C ASN A 187 6.48 -28.59 -14.38
N ASN A 188 6.52 -27.29 -14.06
CA ASN A 188 5.35 -26.48 -13.73
C ASN A 188 5.36 -25.16 -14.55
N PRO A 189 4.79 -25.16 -15.77
CA PRO A 189 4.71 -23.96 -16.61
C PRO A 189 3.70 -22.93 -16.13
N GLY A 190 2.88 -23.26 -15.12
CA GLY A 190 1.78 -22.43 -14.67
C GLY A 190 0.61 -22.37 -15.65
N GLN A 191 -0.13 -21.30 -15.62
CA GLN A 191 -1.25 -21.07 -16.53
C GLN A 191 -0.76 -20.68 -17.94
N PRO A 192 -1.53 -21.00 -18.98
CA PRO A 192 -1.19 -20.57 -20.35
C PRO A 192 -0.92 -19.08 -20.43
N GLY A 193 0.26 -18.71 -20.97
CA GLY A 193 0.70 -17.30 -21.08
C GLY A 193 1.31 -16.69 -19.83
N GLN A 194 1.31 -17.37 -18.67
CA GLN A 194 1.82 -16.82 -17.41
C GLN A 194 3.32 -16.47 -17.49
N ILE A 195 4.15 -17.33 -18.08
CA ILE A 195 5.59 -17.06 -18.26
C ILE A 195 5.78 -15.83 -19.15
N GLN A 196 5.01 -15.73 -20.25
CA GLN A 196 5.08 -14.57 -21.15
C GLN A 196 4.67 -13.29 -20.45
N ALA A 197 3.61 -13.30 -19.66
CA ALA A 197 3.19 -12.14 -18.87
C ALA A 197 4.29 -11.67 -17.91
N GLY A 198 4.95 -12.61 -17.22
CA GLY A 198 6.11 -12.30 -16.37
C GLY A 198 7.27 -11.69 -17.15
N ILE A 199 7.59 -12.21 -18.35
CA ILE A 199 8.62 -11.66 -19.25
C ILE A 199 8.28 -10.22 -19.65
N ASP A 200 7.05 -9.96 -20.04
CA ASP A 200 6.61 -8.63 -20.47
C ASP A 200 6.70 -7.60 -19.33
N LEU A 201 6.33 -7.99 -18.12
CA LEU A 201 6.51 -7.16 -16.93
C LEU A 201 7.99 -6.87 -16.64
N LEU A 202 8.86 -7.89 -16.71
CA LEU A 202 10.31 -7.70 -16.51
C LEU A 202 10.93 -6.80 -17.58
N LYS A 203 10.54 -6.94 -18.84
CA LYS A 203 10.98 -6.06 -19.94
C LYS A 203 10.52 -4.63 -19.70
N SER A 204 9.27 -4.43 -19.30
CA SER A 204 8.72 -3.12 -18.96
C SER A 204 9.50 -2.46 -17.82
N ALA A 205 9.77 -3.19 -16.74
CA ALA A 205 10.55 -2.69 -15.61
C ALA A 205 11.95 -2.23 -16.03
N ILE A 206 12.65 -3.02 -16.85
CA ILE A 206 13.99 -2.69 -17.37
C ILE A 206 13.94 -1.48 -18.31
N GLN A 207 12.89 -1.35 -19.13
CA GLN A 207 12.70 -0.20 -20.01
C GLN A 207 12.45 1.09 -19.21
N GLN A 208 11.65 1.02 -18.14
CA GLN A 208 11.39 2.16 -17.25
C GLN A 208 12.65 2.58 -16.48
N HIS A 209 13.41 1.61 -15.98
CA HIS A 209 14.65 1.88 -15.24
C HIS A 209 15.68 0.75 -15.44
N ASN A 210 16.67 0.98 -16.29
CA ASN A 210 17.65 -0.05 -16.73
C ASN A 210 18.42 -0.71 -15.57
N SER A 211 18.60 -0.03 -14.44
CA SER A 211 19.27 -0.55 -13.23
C SER A 211 18.33 -1.15 -12.19
N CYS A 212 17.06 -1.43 -12.51
CA CYS A 212 16.09 -2.00 -11.57
C CYS A 212 16.46 -3.41 -11.05
N GLY A 213 17.40 -4.12 -11.72
CA GLY A 213 17.89 -5.43 -11.27
C GLY A 213 17.17 -6.64 -11.87
N GLY A 214 16.26 -6.46 -12.83
CA GLY A 214 15.44 -7.54 -13.42
C GLY A 214 16.10 -8.37 -14.54
N LYS A 215 17.31 -8.04 -15.01
CA LYS A 215 17.93 -8.67 -16.20
C LYS A 215 18.14 -10.18 -16.04
N LYS A 216 18.63 -10.63 -14.88
CA LYS A 216 18.84 -12.07 -14.61
C LYS A 216 17.51 -12.83 -14.52
N ASP A 217 16.49 -12.20 -13.97
CA ASP A 217 15.15 -12.78 -13.88
C ASP A 217 14.54 -12.93 -15.27
N LEU A 218 14.72 -11.93 -16.14
CA LEU A 218 14.30 -11.96 -17.54
C LEU A 218 14.98 -13.09 -18.31
N GLU A 219 16.31 -13.21 -18.25
CA GLU A 219 17.05 -14.29 -18.91
C GLU A 219 16.61 -15.67 -18.46
N ARG A 220 16.30 -15.83 -17.16
CA ARG A 220 15.79 -17.08 -16.62
C ARG A 220 14.39 -17.40 -17.17
N ALA A 221 13.50 -16.41 -17.20
CA ALA A 221 12.13 -16.57 -17.68
C ALA A 221 12.10 -16.88 -19.20
N GLU A 222 12.94 -16.22 -20.00
CA GLU A 222 13.04 -16.48 -21.44
C GLU A 222 13.59 -17.89 -21.73
N ARG A 223 14.55 -18.38 -20.94
CA ARG A 223 15.02 -19.78 -21.04
C ARG A 223 13.91 -20.76 -20.70
N LEU A 224 13.13 -20.47 -19.65
CA LEU A 224 12.02 -21.32 -19.26
C LEU A 224 10.95 -21.39 -20.36
N LEU A 225 10.59 -20.25 -20.96
CA LEU A 225 9.63 -20.20 -22.07
C LEU A 225 10.07 -21.03 -23.27
N LYS A 226 11.36 -20.94 -23.66
CA LYS A 226 11.90 -21.73 -24.78
C LYS A 226 11.83 -23.23 -24.52
N LYS A 227 12.09 -23.69 -23.29
CA LYS A 227 12.00 -25.11 -22.94
C LYS A 227 10.58 -25.63 -23.08
N HIS A 228 9.58 -24.89 -22.60
CA HIS A 228 8.18 -25.28 -22.73
C HIS A 228 7.67 -25.23 -24.17
N ALA A 229 8.10 -24.26 -24.98
CA ALA A 229 7.74 -24.23 -26.40
C ALA A 229 8.31 -25.43 -27.18
N GLY A 230 9.50 -25.91 -26.82
CA GLY A 230 10.11 -27.10 -27.43
C GLY A 230 9.54 -28.45 -26.99
N GLN A 231 8.78 -28.48 -25.89
CA GLN A 231 8.08 -29.70 -25.41
C GLN A 231 6.66 -29.84 -25.96
N ALA A 232 6.10 -28.78 -26.52
CA ALA A 232 4.77 -28.74 -27.11
C ALA A 232 4.77 -29.07 -28.61
N SER A 233 5.92 -29.35 -29.21
CA SER A 233 6.12 -29.75 -30.61
C SER A 233 6.46 -31.22 -30.70
#